data_0ae71993fede982b218facd802084043
#
_entry.id   0ae71993fede982b218facd802084043
#
_cell.length_a   1.000
_cell.length_b   1.000
_cell.length_c   1.000
_cell.angle_alpha   90.00
_cell.angle_beta   90.00
_cell.angle_gamma   90.00
#
_symmetry.space_group_name_H-M   'P 1'
#
loop_
_entity.id
_entity.type
_entity.pdbx_description
1 polymer ?
#
loop_
_entity_poly.entity_id
_entity_poly.type
_entity_poly.pdbx_seq_one_letter_code
_entity_poly.pdbx_strand_id
1 'polypeptide(L)'
;MPIEFPSRRHFLQSVVLAAATGSAVPPAVAQGLTGPAYEVSRWSGPVSAFGLVDTTGKTWRPADLQGRAVLLNFWASWCEPCRAEMPTLQQVADLYGPDKLLVLAINFKEPVARAIQFAKTTGVTMPVLLDVDGKAARQWGVKVFPTTLTIDSRGQPRHRVQGEVDWTSSAAEKLIAGLLKA
;
A
#
# COMPACT_ATOMS: atom_id res chain seq x y z
N MET A 1 17.80 85.89 -5.76
CA MET A 1 17.62 85.53 -7.16
C MET A 1 16.41 84.60 -7.19
N PRO A 2 15.29 85.03 -7.81
CA PRO A 2 14.05 84.24 -7.82
C PRO A 2 14.06 83.29 -9.02
N ILE A 3 13.57 82.12 -8.81
CA ILE A 3 13.35 81.12 -9.87
C ILE A 3 11.88 81.18 -10.25
N GLU A 4 11.60 81.57 -11.49
CA GLU A 4 10.27 81.61 -12.08
C GLU A 4 9.81 80.23 -12.51
N PHE A 5 8.49 79.96 -12.26
CA PHE A 5 7.79 78.80 -12.78
C PHE A 5 7.03 79.17 -14.03
N PRO A 6 7.11 78.47 -15.16
CA PRO A 6 6.22 78.66 -16.28
C PRO A 6 4.95 77.84 -16.18
N SER A 7 3.91 78.49 -16.58
CA SER A 7 2.50 78.28 -16.65
C SER A 7 2.00 76.96 -17.26
N ARG A 8 0.83 76.58 -16.75
CA ARG A 8 -0.09 75.55 -17.20
C ARG A 8 -0.43 75.67 -18.71
N ARG A 9 -0.32 74.56 -19.42
CA ARG A 9 -1.06 74.33 -20.65
C ARG A 9 -1.86 73.04 -20.56
N HIS A 10 -3.18 73.17 -20.71
CA HIS A 10 -4.18 72.16 -20.79
C HIS A 10 -3.91 71.18 -21.93
N PHE A 11 -3.74 69.89 -21.61
CA PHE A 11 -3.78 68.83 -22.62
C PHE A 11 -5.01 67.96 -22.32
N LEU A 12 -6.00 68.12 -23.21
CA LEU A 12 -7.17 67.23 -23.26
C LEU A 12 -6.70 65.84 -23.67
N GLN A 13 -6.67 64.93 -22.77
CA GLN A 13 -6.44 63.52 -23.06
C GLN A 13 -7.78 62.80 -23.18
N SER A 14 -8.04 62.36 -24.38
CA SER A 14 -9.15 61.50 -24.75
C SER A 14 -9.00 60.14 -24.00
N VAL A 15 -9.97 59.84 -23.16
CA VAL A 15 -10.07 58.53 -22.48
C VAL A 15 -10.58 57.53 -23.51
N VAL A 16 -9.70 56.67 -24.00
CA VAL A 16 -10.09 55.48 -24.76
C VAL A 16 -10.45 54.40 -23.74
N LEU A 17 -11.75 54.10 -23.67
CA LEU A 17 -12.29 53.01 -22.85
C LEU A 17 -11.97 51.69 -23.54
N ALA A 18 -10.89 51.01 -23.15
CA ALA A 18 -10.57 49.65 -23.58
C ALA A 18 -11.47 48.68 -22.79
N ALA A 19 -12.48 48.13 -23.44
CA ALA A 19 -13.26 47.03 -22.91
C ALA A 19 -12.38 45.78 -22.78
N ALA A 20 -11.93 45.48 -21.58
CA ALA A 20 -11.26 44.23 -21.27
C ALA A 20 -12.29 43.08 -21.26
N THR A 21 -12.37 42.36 -22.38
CA THR A 21 -13.07 41.06 -22.40
C THR A 21 -12.27 40.05 -21.56
N GLY A 22 -12.63 39.93 -20.31
CA GLY A 22 -12.08 38.95 -19.41
C GLY A 22 -12.50 37.56 -19.88
N SER A 23 -11.62 36.84 -20.55
CA SER A 23 -11.76 35.39 -20.75
C SER A 23 -11.64 34.71 -19.40
N ALA A 24 -12.78 34.36 -18.83
CA ALA A 24 -12.81 33.48 -17.64
C ALA A 24 -12.25 32.13 -18.06
N VAL A 25 -11.01 31.82 -17.67
CA VAL A 25 -10.44 30.50 -17.76
C VAL A 25 -11.19 29.66 -16.71
N PRO A 26 -11.94 28.61 -17.12
CA PRO A 26 -12.56 27.73 -16.12
C PRO A 26 -11.49 27.09 -15.28
N PRO A 27 -11.70 26.90 -13.96
CA PRO A 27 -10.75 26.16 -13.13
C PRO A 27 -10.60 24.77 -13.75
N ALA A 28 -9.39 24.42 -14.16
CA ALA A 28 -9.06 23.07 -14.53
C ALA A 28 -9.27 22.22 -13.27
N VAL A 29 -10.39 21.50 -13.22
CA VAL A 29 -10.61 20.43 -12.25
C VAL A 29 -9.55 19.39 -12.59
N ALA A 30 -8.47 19.38 -11.81
CA ALA A 30 -7.50 18.29 -11.83
C ALA A 30 -8.27 17.04 -11.40
N GLN A 31 -8.83 16.31 -12.37
CA GLN A 31 -9.29 14.94 -12.15
C GLN A 31 -8.03 14.14 -11.89
N GLY A 32 -7.73 13.98 -10.59
CA GLY A 32 -6.69 13.09 -10.16
C GLY A 32 -6.96 11.71 -10.76
N LEU A 33 -6.01 11.21 -11.53
CA LEU A 33 -5.97 9.82 -11.99
C LEU A 33 -5.74 8.94 -10.75
N THR A 34 -6.77 8.82 -9.91
CA THR A 34 -6.76 7.89 -8.78
C THR A 34 -7.17 6.52 -9.31
N GLY A 35 -6.26 5.86 -10.03
CA GLY A 35 -6.30 4.42 -10.15
C GLY A 35 -6.11 3.80 -8.75
N PRO A 36 -6.49 2.54 -8.55
CA PRO A 36 -6.26 1.87 -7.27
C PRO A 36 -4.76 1.94 -6.94
N ALA A 37 -4.43 2.19 -5.67
CA ALA A 37 -3.07 2.26 -5.17
C ALA A 37 -2.32 0.91 -5.28
N TYR A 38 -2.96 -0.11 -5.84
CA TYR A 38 -2.45 -1.47 -5.98
C TYR A 38 -2.87 -2.13 -7.30
N GLU A 39 -2.11 -3.13 -7.71
CA GLU A 39 -2.38 -3.99 -8.87
C GLU A 39 -2.63 -5.44 -8.42
N VAL A 40 -3.66 -6.09 -8.98
CA VAL A 40 -3.95 -7.50 -8.77
C VAL A 40 -3.67 -8.28 -10.05
N SER A 41 -2.76 -9.23 -9.97
CA SER A 41 -2.45 -10.15 -11.09
C SER A 41 -2.65 -11.61 -10.65
N ARG A 42 -2.97 -12.49 -11.62
CA ARG A 42 -3.00 -13.92 -11.34
C ARG A 42 -1.60 -14.44 -11.03
N TRP A 43 -1.50 -15.35 -10.06
CA TRP A 43 -0.23 -16.02 -9.81
C TRP A 43 0.15 -16.91 -11.00
N SER A 44 1.40 -16.81 -11.44
CA SER A 44 1.96 -17.61 -12.52
C SER A 44 3.32 -18.23 -12.18
N GLY A 45 3.79 -17.98 -10.94
CA GLY A 45 5.06 -18.51 -10.47
C GLY A 45 4.94 -19.92 -9.85
N PRO A 46 6.06 -20.55 -9.52
CA PRO A 46 6.07 -21.80 -8.78
C PRO A 46 5.58 -21.60 -7.34
N VAL A 47 5.03 -22.64 -6.74
CA VAL A 47 4.82 -22.67 -5.30
C VAL A 47 6.19 -22.90 -4.65
N SER A 48 6.70 -21.89 -3.97
CA SER A 48 8.03 -21.95 -3.38
C SER A 48 7.98 -22.45 -1.94
N ALA A 49 8.86 -23.38 -1.61
CA ALA A 49 9.08 -23.78 -0.25
C ALA A 49 9.68 -22.63 0.57
N PHE A 50 9.25 -22.47 1.79
CA PHE A 50 9.90 -21.59 2.76
C PHE A 50 9.89 -22.26 4.14
N GLY A 51 10.79 -21.81 4.99
CA GLY A 51 10.82 -22.18 6.41
C GLY A 51 11.27 -20.92 7.14
N LEU A 52 10.33 -20.14 7.67
CA LEU A 52 10.62 -18.89 8.35
C LEU A 52 10.22 -18.98 9.81
N VAL A 53 11.04 -18.41 10.67
CA VAL A 53 10.74 -18.28 12.10
C VAL A 53 10.02 -16.95 12.30
N ASP A 54 8.96 -16.94 13.10
CA ASP A 54 8.30 -15.70 13.50
C ASP A 54 8.94 -15.06 14.75
N THR A 55 8.46 -13.89 15.12
CA THR A 55 8.94 -13.14 16.28
C THR A 55 8.71 -13.84 17.64
N THR A 56 7.94 -14.93 17.68
CA THR A 56 7.71 -15.76 18.87
C THR A 56 8.61 -16.99 18.92
N GLY A 57 9.33 -17.28 17.83
CA GLY A 57 10.19 -18.46 17.68
C GLY A 57 9.51 -19.65 16.99
N LYS A 58 8.24 -19.54 16.60
CA LYS A 58 7.55 -20.59 15.84
C LYS A 58 8.05 -20.62 14.40
N THR A 59 8.34 -21.79 13.87
CA THR A 59 8.68 -22.00 12.45
C THR A 59 7.42 -22.23 11.64
N TRP A 60 7.27 -21.50 10.53
CA TRP A 60 6.19 -21.64 9.58
C TRP A 60 6.68 -22.24 8.26
N ARG A 61 5.92 -23.18 7.71
CA ARG A 61 6.19 -23.90 6.46
C ARG A 61 4.95 -23.95 5.57
N PRO A 62 5.05 -24.25 4.27
CA PRO A 62 3.89 -24.38 3.37
C PRO A 62 2.83 -25.36 3.87
N ALA A 63 3.24 -26.44 4.57
CA ALA A 63 2.30 -27.40 5.16
C ALA A 63 1.38 -26.77 6.23
N ASP A 64 1.84 -25.73 6.92
CA ASP A 64 1.07 -25.03 7.95
C ASP A 64 -0.01 -24.12 7.36
N LEU A 65 -0.01 -23.93 6.03
CA LEU A 65 -0.95 -23.07 5.31
C LEU A 65 -2.21 -23.80 4.84
N GLN A 66 -2.17 -25.12 4.76
CA GLN A 66 -3.27 -25.94 4.23
C GLN A 66 -4.54 -25.89 5.10
N GLY A 67 -5.68 -26.03 4.46
CA GLY A 67 -6.99 -26.06 5.12
C GLY A 67 -7.61 -24.69 5.38
N ARG A 68 -6.91 -23.60 5.04
CA ARG A 68 -7.39 -22.21 5.24
C ARG A 68 -6.91 -21.29 4.13
N ALA A 69 -7.61 -20.20 3.90
CA ALA A 69 -7.11 -19.13 3.04
C ALA A 69 -5.93 -18.41 3.71
N VAL A 70 -4.97 -17.93 2.91
CA VAL A 70 -3.79 -17.23 3.46
C VAL A 70 -3.52 -15.94 2.70
N LEU A 71 -3.24 -14.88 3.44
CA LEU A 71 -2.59 -13.68 2.95
C LEU A 71 -1.13 -13.69 3.41
N LEU A 72 -0.22 -13.85 2.45
CA LEU A 72 1.21 -13.85 2.69
C LEU A 72 1.77 -12.49 2.28
N ASN A 73 1.88 -11.58 3.24
CA ASN A 73 2.23 -10.18 3.00
C ASN A 73 3.72 -9.95 3.21
N PHE A 74 4.40 -9.44 2.20
CA PHE A 74 5.82 -9.05 2.25
C PHE A 74 5.95 -7.56 2.49
N TRP A 75 6.64 -7.17 3.56
CA TRP A 75 6.71 -5.81 4.05
C TRP A 75 8.04 -5.46 4.71
N ALA A 76 8.25 -4.17 4.98
CA ALA A 76 9.37 -3.68 5.79
C ALA A 76 8.97 -2.44 6.59
N SER A 77 9.62 -2.19 7.73
CA SER A 77 9.31 -1.05 8.59
C SER A 77 9.65 0.32 7.99
N TRP A 78 10.57 0.36 7.03
CA TRP A 78 10.93 1.57 6.27
C TRP A 78 10.00 1.86 5.08
N CYS A 79 9.09 0.94 4.75
CA CYS A 79 8.15 1.06 3.64
C CYS A 79 6.86 1.73 4.15
N GLU A 80 6.64 2.99 3.79
CA GLU A 80 5.49 3.76 4.26
C GLU A 80 4.13 3.14 3.86
N PRO A 81 3.89 2.76 2.58
CA PRO A 81 2.63 2.10 2.20
C PRO A 81 2.44 0.75 2.90
N CYS A 82 3.52 0.01 3.23
CA CYS A 82 3.40 -1.21 4.03
C CYS A 82 2.86 -0.92 5.43
N ARG A 83 3.35 0.16 6.05
CA ARG A 83 2.92 0.57 7.38
C ARG A 83 1.46 1.01 7.39
N ALA A 84 1.03 1.70 6.31
CA ALA A 84 -0.34 2.17 6.16
C ALA A 84 -1.35 1.01 6.06
N GLU A 85 -1.02 -0.10 5.39
CA GLU A 85 -1.93 -1.24 5.23
C GLU A 85 -1.98 -2.19 6.44
N MET A 86 -0.97 -2.20 7.33
CA MET A 86 -0.89 -3.13 8.47
C MET A 86 -2.13 -3.14 9.37
N PRO A 87 -2.74 -1.99 9.74
CA PRO A 87 -3.96 -2.00 10.55
C PRO A 87 -5.12 -2.74 9.89
N THR A 88 -5.29 -2.62 8.58
CA THR A 88 -6.38 -3.29 7.84
C THR A 88 -6.12 -4.79 7.66
N LEU A 89 -4.85 -5.19 7.51
CA LEU A 89 -4.45 -6.60 7.56
C LEU A 89 -4.75 -7.22 8.94
N GLN A 90 -4.44 -6.51 10.03
CA GLN A 90 -4.77 -6.97 11.37
C GLN A 90 -6.28 -7.09 11.57
N GLN A 91 -7.07 -6.12 11.10
CA GLN A 91 -8.53 -6.14 11.22
C GLN A 91 -9.14 -7.36 10.51
N VAL A 92 -8.69 -7.70 9.30
CA VAL A 92 -9.23 -8.89 8.61
C VAL A 92 -8.73 -10.19 9.25
N ALA A 93 -7.50 -10.21 9.78
CA ALA A 93 -7.01 -11.36 10.57
C ALA A 93 -7.90 -11.62 11.79
N ASP A 94 -8.28 -10.58 12.52
CA ASP A 94 -9.17 -10.66 13.69
C ASP A 94 -10.59 -11.03 13.30
N LEU A 95 -11.12 -10.45 12.22
CA LEU A 95 -12.48 -10.67 11.74
C LEU A 95 -12.74 -12.12 11.33
N TYR A 96 -11.84 -12.70 10.55
CA TYR A 96 -12.00 -14.07 10.02
C TYR A 96 -11.48 -15.14 10.97
N GLY A 97 -10.50 -14.81 11.80
CA GLY A 97 -9.78 -15.74 12.64
C GLY A 97 -8.82 -16.66 11.87
N PRO A 98 -7.77 -17.18 12.53
CA PRO A 98 -6.69 -17.92 11.88
C PRO A 98 -7.10 -19.27 11.27
N ASP A 99 -8.27 -19.80 11.64
CA ASP A 99 -8.78 -21.05 11.08
C ASP A 99 -9.42 -20.88 9.71
N LYS A 100 -9.92 -19.69 9.40
CA LYS A 100 -10.50 -19.35 8.09
C LYS A 100 -9.54 -18.58 7.20
N LEU A 101 -8.93 -17.51 7.74
CA LEU A 101 -7.99 -16.66 7.05
C LEU A 101 -6.73 -16.44 7.90
N LEU A 102 -5.64 -17.05 7.47
CA LEU A 102 -4.35 -16.85 8.09
C LEU A 102 -3.62 -15.68 7.42
N VAL A 103 -3.31 -14.64 8.17
CA VAL A 103 -2.48 -13.53 7.70
C VAL A 103 -1.07 -13.70 8.25
N LEU A 104 -0.08 -13.78 7.37
CA LEU A 104 1.34 -13.90 7.72
C LEU A 104 2.10 -12.69 7.15
N ALA A 105 2.68 -11.88 8.03
CA ALA A 105 3.45 -10.70 7.66
C ALA A 105 4.95 -11.04 7.59
N ILE A 106 5.52 -11.15 6.39
CA ILE A 106 6.93 -11.48 6.16
C ILE A 106 7.77 -10.21 6.14
N ASN A 107 8.57 -10.00 7.16
CA ASN A 107 9.47 -8.87 7.29
C ASN A 107 10.75 -9.09 6.47
N PHE A 108 11.03 -8.18 5.53
CA PHE A 108 12.10 -8.30 4.56
C PHE A 108 13.38 -7.60 5.01
N LYS A 109 14.46 -8.40 5.17
CA LYS A 109 15.85 -7.94 5.36
C LYS A 109 16.06 -6.89 6.47
N GLU A 110 15.36 -7.04 7.58
CA GLU A 110 15.57 -6.18 8.73
C GLU A 110 16.10 -6.98 9.91
N PRO A 111 16.83 -6.32 10.85
CA PRO A 111 17.18 -6.93 12.11
C PRO A 111 15.95 -7.40 12.88
N VAL A 112 16.01 -8.59 13.47
CA VAL A 112 14.90 -9.19 14.24
C VAL A 112 14.32 -8.21 15.27
N ALA A 113 15.20 -7.48 15.98
CA ALA A 113 14.79 -6.49 16.97
C ALA A 113 13.90 -5.37 16.39
N ARG A 114 14.11 -5.00 15.12
CA ARG A 114 13.29 -3.97 14.45
C ARG A 114 11.89 -4.48 14.15
N ALA A 115 11.77 -5.71 13.64
CA ALA A 115 10.46 -6.32 13.39
C ALA A 115 9.66 -6.50 14.69
N ILE A 116 10.31 -6.94 15.78
CA ILE A 116 9.70 -7.05 17.10
C ILE A 116 9.25 -5.68 17.63
N GLN A 117 10.12 -4.66 17.52
CA GLN A 117 9.79 -3.30 17.96
C GLN A 117 8.59 -2.75 17.18
N PHE A 118 8.55 -2.94 15.87
CA PHE A 118 7.42 -2.53 15.04
C PHE A 118 6.13 -3.19 15.50
N ALA A 119 6.09 -4.53 15.63
CA ALA A 119 4.91 -5.25 16.09
C ALA A 119 4.41 -4.74 17.46
N LYS A 120 5.32 -4.48 18.40
CA LYS A 120 4.98 -3.94 19.73
C LYS A 120 4.38 -2.53 19.65
N THR A 121 4.96 -1.64 18.85
CA THR A 121 4.52 -0.24 18.80
C THR A 121 3.23 -0.04 17.99
N THR A 122 2.94 -0.93 17.05
CA THR A 122 1.73 -0.86 16.22
C THR A 122 0.59 -1.74 16.71
N GLY A 123 0.83 -2.60 17.72
CA GLY A 123 -0.18 -3.50 18.27
C GLY A 123 -0.52 -4.68 17.34
N VAL A 124 0.32 -4.96 16.34
CA VAL A 124 0.13 -6.11 15.44
C VAL A 124 0.30 -7.41 16.21
N THR A 125 -0.72 -8.29 16.13
CA THR A 125 -0.74 -9.61 16.80
C THR A 125 -0.71 -10.79 15.81
N MET A 126 -0.98 -10.55 14.53
CA MET A 126 -0.76 -11.54 13.48
C MET A 126 0.72 -11.97 13.43
N PRO A 127 1.05 -13.22 13.01
CA PRO A 127 2.42 -13.69 12.96
C PRO A 127 3.32 -12.84 12.05
N VAL A 128 4.43 -12.35 12.61
CA VAL A 128 5.46 -11.61 11.87
C VAL A 128 6.66 -12.53 11.64
N LEU A 129 6.82 -12.98 10.40
CA LEU A 129 7.87 -13.91 9.95
C LEU A 129 9.12 -13.12 9.54
N LEU A 130 10.29 -13.71 9.75
CA LEU A 130 11.58 -13.04 9.59
C LEU A 130 12.32 -13.58 8.36
N ASP A 131 12.32 -12.82 7.26
CA ASP A 131 13.10 -13.10 6.04
C ASP A 131 14.40 -12.27 6.04
N VAL A 132 15.27 -12.56 7.02
CA VAL A 132 16.47 -11.76 7.31
C VAL A 132 17.44 -11.68 6.14
N ASP A 133 17.56 -12.73 5.35
CA ASP A 133 18.43 -12.80 4.17
C ASP A 133 17.69 -12.47 2.85
N GLY A 134 16.39 -12.24 2.90
CA GLY A 134 15.53 -11.96 1.74
C GLY A 134 15.36 -13.16 0.81
N LYS A 135 15.60 -14.39 1.29
CA LYS A 135 15.50 -15.61 0.48
C LYS A 135 14.07 -15.92 0.11
N ALA A 136 13.14 -15.79 1.06
CA ALA A 136 11.73 -16.03 0.79
C ALA A 136 11.19 -15.03 -0.24
N ALA A 137 11.46 -13.74 -0.08
CA ALA A 137 11.06 -12.73 -1.06
C ALA A 137 11.60 -13.05 -2.46
N ARG A 138 12.88 -13.44 -2.59
CA ARG A 138 13.45 -13.84 -3.89
C ARG A 138 12.78 -15.07 -4.47
N GLN A 139 12.53 -16.11 -3.67
CA GLN A 139 11.90 -17.35 -4.10
C GLN A 139 10.46 -17.12 -4.62
N TRP A 140 9.73 -16.21 -4.00
CA TRP A 140 8.40 -15.80 -4.42
C TRP A 140 8.39 -14.67 -5.45
N GLY A 141 9.57 -14.27 -5.97
CA GLY A 141 9.72 -13.23 -6.98
C GLY A 141 9.20 -11.85 -6.54
N VAL A 142 9.24 -11.58 -5.22
CA VAL A 142 8.83 -10.28 -4.68
C VAL A 142 9.96 -9.26 -4.87
N LYS A 143 9.66 -8.17 -5.55
CA LYS A 143 10.61 -7.08 -5.89
C LYS A 143 10.11 -5.71 -5.45
N VAL A 144 8.81 -5.59 -5.17
CA VAL A 144 8.12 -4.35 -4.79
C VAL A 144 7.42 -4.58 -3.46
N PHE A 145 7.36 -3.55 -2.62
CA PHE A 145 6.70 -3.61 -1.31
C PHE A 145 5.63 -2.52 -1.21
N PRO A 146 4.47 -2.82 -0.60
CA PRO A 146 4.06 -4.16 -0.17
C PRO A 146 3.70 -5.07 -1.35
N THR A 147 3.87 -6.36 -1.14
CA THR A 147 3.31 -7.39 -2.04
C THR A 147 2.63 -8.46 -1.19
N THR A 148 1.38 -8.74 -1.48
CA THR A 148 0.64 -9.83 -0.84
C THR A 148 0.35 -10.94 -1.84
N LEU A 149 0.71 -12.17 -1.47
CA LEU A 149 0.28 -13.35 -2.19
C LEU A 149 -0.95 -13.92 -1.51
N THR A 150 -1.98 -14.20 -2.30
CA THR A 150 -3.20 -14.84 -1.81
C THR A 150 -3.13 -16.32 -2.12
N ILE A 151 -3.39 -17.16 -1.11
CA ILE A 151 -3.30 -18.61 -1.20
C ILE A 151 -4.65 -19.20 -0.78
N ASP A 152 -5.18 -20.15 -1.53
CA ASP A 152 -6.45 -20.80 -1.22
C ASP A 152 -6.30 -21.91 -0.16
N SER A 153 -7.42 -22.48 0.27
CA SER A 153 -7.46 -23.54 1.30
C SER A 153 -6.72 -24.82 0.91
N ARG A 154 -6.45 -25.03 -0.39
CA ARG A 154 -5.65 -26.14 -0.90
C ARG A 154 -4.16 -25.84 -0.96
N GLY A 155 -3.74 -24.67 -0.46
CA GLY A 155 -2.35 -24.24 -0.47
C GLY A 155 -1.88 -23.73 -1.85
N GLN A 156 -2.79 -23.40 -2.77
CA GLN A 156 -2.45 -22.93 -4.11
C GLN A 156 -2.45 -21.40 -4.16
N PRO A 157 -1.35 -20.77 -4.54
CA PRO A 157 -1.30 -19.33 -4.78
C PRO A 157 -2.25 -18.95 -5.92
N ARG A 158 -3.04 -17.89 -5.71
CA ARG A 158 -4.06 -17.43 -6.67
C ARG A 158 -3.72 -16.10 -7.28
N HIS A 159 -3.33 -15.14 -6.46
CA HIS A 159 -3.05 -13.79 -6.92
C HIS A 159 -1.78 -13.24 -6.28
N ARG A 160 -1.18 -12.30 -7.00
CA ARG A 160 -0.19 -11.34 -6.50
C ARG A 160 -0.87 -9.98 -6.47
N VAL A 161 -0.85 -9.35 -5.32
CA VAL A 161 -1.35 -7.99 -5.09
C VAL A 161 -0.15 -7.12 -4.76
N GLN A 162 0.13 -6.11 -5.57
CA GLN A 162 1.28 -5.21 -5.41
C GLN A 162 0.80 -3.79 -5.14
N GLY A 163 1.31 -3.15 -4.13
CA GLY A 163 0.92 -1.83 -3.67
C GLY A 163 0.04 -1.87 -2.42
N GLU A 164 -0.26 -0.68 -1.89
CA GLU A 164 -1.02 -0.49 -0.66
C GLU A 164 -2.49 -0.85 -0.86
N VAL A 165 -3.01 -1.70 0.01
CA VAL A 165 -4.41 -2.15 0.00
C VAL A 165 -5.09 -1.81 1.32
N ASP A 166 -6.27 -1.21 1.22
CA ASP A 166 -7.23 -1.27 2.32
C ASP A 166 -7.91 -2.65 2.28
N TRP A 167 -7.44 -3.57 3.15
CA TRP A 167 -7.94 -4.94 3.22
C TRP A 167 -9.37 -5.04 3.75
N THR A 168 -9.91 -3.96 4.32
CA THR A 168 -11.31 -3.86 4.74
C THR A 168 -12.24 -3.35 3.62
N SER A 169 -11.68 -2.96 2.48
CA SER A 169 -12.46 -2.49 1.33
C SER A 169 -13.30 -3.60 0.71
N SER A 170 -14.41 -3.24 0.06
CA SER A 170 -15.29 -4.19 -0.64
C SER A 170 -14.57 -4.97 -1.76
N ALA A 171 -13.53 -4.40 -2.35
CA ALA A 171 -12.71 -5.07 -3.37
C ALA A 171 -11.84 -6.17 -2.74
N ALA A 172 -11.18 -5.88 -1.63
CA ALA A 172 -10.39 -6.86 -0.88
C ALA A 172 -11.27 -7.96 -0.26
N GLU A 173 -12.46 -7.60 0.25
CA GLU A 173 -13.44 -8.56 0.76
C GLU A 173 -13.84 -9.58 -0.32
N LYS A 174 -14.12 -9.15 -1.56
CA LYS A 174 -14.42 -10.05 -2.68
C LYS A 174 -13.25 -10.99 -2.99
N LEU A 175 -12.02 -10.48 -2.93
CA LEU A 175 -10.82 -11.28 -3.13
C LEU A 175 -10.71 -12.37 -2.06
N ILE A 176 -10.85 -12.01 -0.78
CA ILE A 176 -10.82 -12.94 0.36
C ILE A 176 -11.95 -13.98 0.25
N ALA A 177 -13.19 -13.53 -0.03
CA ALA A 177 -14.33 -14.43 -0.21
C ALA A 177 -14.10 -15.46 -1.33
N GLY A 178 -13.40 -15.08 -2.40
CA GLY A 178 -12.98 -15.99 -3.48
C GLY A 178 -12.01 -17.08 -3.00
N LEU A 179 -11.10 -16.76 -2.08
CA LEU A 179 -10.14 -17.71 -1.50
C LEU A 179 -10.82 -18.71 -0.55
N LEU A 180 -11.81 -18.26 0.22
CA LEU A 180 -12.54 -19.08 1.18
C LEU A 180 -13.45 -20.12 0.51
N LYS A 181 -13.85 -19.90 -0.75
CA LYS A 181 -14.72 -20.79 -1.53
C LYS A 181 -13.96 -21.80 -2.40
N ALA A 182 -12.65 -21.65 -2.53
CA ALA A 182 -11.82 -22.41 -3.48
C ALA A 182 -11.30 -23.78 -2.88
#